data_27ae788ec82d204b1bbe7dedc2565b92
#
_entry.id   27ae788ec82d204b1bbe7dedc2565b92
#
_cell.length_a   1.000
_cell.length_b   1.000
_cell.length_c   1.000
_cell.angle_alpha   90.00
_cell.angle_beta   90.00
_cell.angle_gamma   90.00
#
_symmetry.space_group_name_H-M   'P 1'
#
loop_
_entity.id
_entity.type
_entity.pdbx_description
1 polymer ?
#
loop_
_entity_poly.entity_id
_entity_poly.type
_entity_poly.pdbx_seq_one_letter_code
_entity_poly.pdbx_strand_id
1 'polypeptide(L)'
;PPTPVPDVVVRQVSTGDLGSDDVRLAHRLVTETFRDHYDFIERPFEKWVERHRDNPASDFDSWWIAEVDGEPVGVRIDNARFVESHNAAYVANLGTLRSARGRGVARSLLAHSFESARAAGRDAVKLHVDSESPTGATRLYESVGMRVNHTVHEWEKHLR
;
A
#
# COMPACT_ATOMS: atom_id res chain seq x y z
N PRO A 1 -16.41 1.85 10.37
CA PRO A 1 -15.01 1.93 9.96
C PRO A 1 -14.12 1.21 10.97
N PRO A 2 -13.04 0.53 10.53
CA PRO A 2 -12.13 -0.10 11.46
C PRO A 2 -11.47 0.96 12.34
N THR A 3 -11.42 0.71 13.65
CA THR A 3 -10.80 1.63 14.59
C THR A 3 -9.28 1.54 14.48
N PRO A 4 -8.55 2.67 14.41
CA PRO A 4 -7.09 2.66 14.49
C PRO A 4 -6.60 2.00 15.79
N VAL A 5 -5.46 1.33 15.73
CA VAL A 5 -4.84 0.75 16.91
C VAL A 5 -4.09 1.86 17.64
N PRO A 6 -4.28 2.04 18.97
CA PRO A 6 -3.78 3.21 19.70
C PRO A 6 -2.27 3.47 19.60
N ASP A 7 -1.47 2.40 19.47
CA ASP A 7 -0.01 2.51 19.47
C ASP A 7 0.59 2.65 18.05
N VAL A 8 -0.24 2.80 17.03
CA VAL A 8 0.20 2.98 15.63
C VAL A 8 -0.04 4.42 15.19
N VAL A 9 1.03 5.12 14.88
CA VAL A 9 0.98 6.47 14.29
C VAL A 9 1.11 6.37 12.78
N VAL A 10 0.17 6.94 12.04
CA VAL A 10 0.24 7.03 10.58
C VAL A 10 0.58 8.46 10.19
N ARG A 11 1.65 8.64 9.43
CA ARG A 11 2.08 9.94 8.94
C ARG A 11 2.30 9.94 7.43
N GLN A 12 2.15 11.11 6.84
CA GLN A 12 2.43 11.31 5.41
C GLN A 12 3.94 11.32 5.13
N VAL A 13 4.34 10.80 3.98
CA VAL A 13 5.70 10.90 3.47
C VAL A 13 5.89 12.29 2.86
N SER A 14 6.99 12.95 3.18
CA SER A 14 7.36 14.23 2.59
C SER A 14 7.91 14.01 1.17
N THR A 15 7.07 14.23 0.17
CA THR A 15 7.36 13.95 -1.24
C THR A 15 7.74 15.19 -2.06
N GLY A 16 7.84 16.37 -1.44
CA GLY A 16 8.25 17.61 -2.11
C GLY A 16 9.67 17.54 -2.75
N ASP A 17 10.53 16.70 -2.18
CA ASP A 17 11.78 16.26 -2.78
C ASP A 17 11.79 14.73 -2.87
N LEU A 18 11.69 14.20 -4.08
CA LEU A 18 11.69 12.74 -4.33
C LEU A 18 13.05 12.08 -4.06
N GLY A 19 14.12 12.85 -3.85
CA GLY A 19 15.43 12.36 -3.40
C GLY A 19 15.60 12.33 -1.89
N SER A 20 14.63 12.79 -1.11
CA SER A 20 14.70 12.95 0.34
C SER A 20 14.87 11.62 1.09
N ASP A 21 15.35 11.70 2.34
CA ASP A 21 15.47 10.55 3.23
C ASP A 21 14.11 9.91 3.52
N ASP A 22 13.04 10.70 3.54
CA ASP A 22 11.70 10.20 3.80
C ASP A 22 11.17 9.35 2.63
N VAL A 23 11.43 9.75 1.39
CA VAL A 23 11.11 8.94 0.19
C VAL A 23 12.01 7.69 0.13
N ARG A 24 13.29 7.80 0.53
CA ARG A 24 14.19 6.64 0.66
C ARG A 24 13.69 5.66 1.72
N LEU A 25 13.14 6.15 2.82
CA LEU A 25 12.52 5.32 3.86
C LEU A 25 11.31 4.56 3.30
N ALA A 26 10.42 5.24 2.56
CA ALA A 26 9.28 4.59 1.92
C ALA A 26 9.74 3.48 0.95
N HIS A 27 10.76 3.74 0.13
CA HIS A 27 11.35 2.74 -0.77
C HIS A 27 11.90 1.52 0.00
N ARG A 28 12.65 1.73 1.08
CA ARG A 28 13.16 0.62 1.92
C ARG A 28 12.02 -0.22 2.49
N LEU A 29 11.00 0.41 3.04
CA LEU A 29 9.84 -0.29 3.60
C LEU A 29 9.11 -1.10 2.53
N VAL A 30 8.90 -0.56 1.32
CA VAL A 30 8.33 -1.31 0.20
C VAL A 30 9.21 -2.51 -0.13
N THR A 31 10.51 -2.30 -0.31
CA THR A 31 11.46 -3.36 -0.65
C THR A 31 11.47 -4.48 0.39
N GLU A 32 11.55 -4.15 1.67
CA GLU A 32 11.62 -5.14 2.75
C GLU A 32 10.31 -5.89 2.95
N THR A 33 9.17 -5.20 2.86
CA THR A 33 7.86 -5.80 3.09
C THR A 33 7.39 -6.69 1.95
N PHE A 34 7.86 -6.44 0.71
CA PHE A 34 7.48 -7.20 -0.49
C PHE A 34 8.54 -8.20 -0.95
N ARG A 35 9.70 -8.25 -0.32
CA ARG A 35 10.83 -9.12 -0.75
C ARG A 35 10.46 -10.58 -0.93
N ASP A 36 9.54 -11.10 -0.14
CA ASP A 36 9.10 -12.49 -0.19
C ASP A 36 7.91 -12.74 -1.14
N HIS A 37 7.41 -11.71 -1.80
CA HIS A 37 6.34 -11.88 -2.78
C HIS A 37 6.90 -12.51 -4.06
N TYR A 38 6.20 -13.46 -4.59
CA TYR A 38 6.56 -14.29 -5.74
C TYR A 38 6.98 -13.49 -6.99
N ASP A 39 6.31 -12.39 -7.28
CA ASP A 39 6.52 -11.53 -8.45
C ASP A 39 7.28 -10.23 -8.11
N PHE A 40 7.81 -10.10 -6.89
CA PHE A 40 8.51 -8.90 -6.48
C PHE A 40 9.87 -8.78 -7.17
N ILE A 41 10.06 -7.67 -7.87
CA ILE A 41 11.33 -7.30 -8.48
C ILE A 41 11.90 -6.11 -7.71
N GLU A 42 12.99 -6.35 -6.98
CA GLU A 42 13.72 -5.28 -6.31
C GLU A 42 14.29 -4.30 -7.33
N ARG A 43 14.05 -3.01 -7.12
CA ARG A 43 14.57 -1.94 -7.97
C ARG A 43 15.46 -1.00 -7.17
N PRO A 44 16.60 -0.55 -7.74
CA PRO A 44 17.37 0.54 -7.18
C PRO A 44 16.48 1.77 -6.95
N PHE A 45 16.79 2.55 -5.94
CA PHE A 45 15.99 3.71 -5.52
C PHE A 45 15.67 4.66 -6.68
N GLU A 46 16.67 5.02 -7.48
CA GLU A 46 16.53 5.94 -8.61
C GLU A 46 15.54 5.42 -9.65
N LYS A 47 15.59 4.13 -9.97
CA LYS A 47 14.67 3.48 -10.90
C LYS A 47 13.26 3.35 -10.34
N TRP A 48 13.14 3.15 -9.04
CA TRP A 48 11.86 3.13 -8.37
C TRP A 48 11.19 4.51 -8.38
N VAL A 49 11.94 5.57 -8.09
CA VAL A 49 11.46 6.97 -8.17
C VAL A 49 11.09 7.34 -9.61
N GLU A 50 11.94 7.02 -10.60
CA GLU A 50 11.68 7.27 -12.02
C GLU A 50 10.34 6.64 -12.44
N ARG A 51 10.11 5.37 -12.08
CA ARG A 51 8.86 4.66 -12.37
C ARG A 51 7.63 5.34 -11.78
N HIS A 52 7.73 5.85 -10.55
CA HIS A 52 6.63 6.60 -9.94
C HIS A 52 6.42 7.95 -10.61
N ARG A 53 7.48 8.65 -10.96
CA ARG A 53 7.41 9.94 -11.68
C ARG A 53 6.76 9.79 -13.05
N ASP A 54 7.08 8.73 -13.77
CA ASP A 54 6.60 8.48 -15.14
C ASP A 54 5.20 7.87 -15.18
N ASN A 55 4.67 7.42 -14.04
CA ASN A 55 3.33 6.87 -13.95
C ASN A 55 2.30 8.01 -13.80
N PRO A 56 1.41 8.23 -14.78
CA PRO A 56 0.41 9.30 -14.72
C PRO A 56 -0.62 9.10 -13.59
N ALA A 57 -0.76 7.89 -13.07
CA ALA A 57 -1.64 7.61 -11.94
C ALA A 57 -0.96 7.83 -10.57
N SER A 58 0.32 8.19 -10.51
CA SER A 58 0.99 8.46 -9.23
C SER A 58 0.34 9.64 -8.52
N ASP A 59 0.13 9.46 -7.22
CA ASP A 59 -0.36 10.47 -6.30
C ASP A 59 0.63 10.57 -5.14
N PHE A 60 1.55 11.53 -5.24
CA PHE A 60 2.61 11.71 -4.26
C PHE A 60 2.11 12.23 -2.90
N ASP A 61 0.89 12.76 -2.84
CA ASP A 61 0.26 13.20 -1.59
C ASP A 61 -0.40 12.02 -0.84
N SER A 62 -0.42 10.83 -1.45
CA SER A 62 -1.05 9.63 -0.91
C SER A 62 -0.03 8.54 -0.53
N TRP A 63 1.13 8.95 -0.03
CA TRP A 63 2.18 8.07 0.50
C TRP A 63 2.26 8.19 2.02
N TRP A 64 2.21 7.05 2.71
CA TRP A 64 2.04 6.99 4.15
C TRP A 64 2.98 5.99 4.80
N ILE A 65 3.51 6.33 5.98
CA ILE A 65 4.31 5.45 6.82
C ILE A 65 3.58 5.25 8.14
N ALA A 66 3.58 4.02 8.64
CA ALA A 66 3.13 3.69 9.97
C ALA A 66 4.32 3.47 10.90
N GLU A 67 4.25 4.06 12.07
CA GLU A 67 5.27 3.98 13.11
C GLU A 67 4.67 3.35 14.37
N VAL A 68 5.48 2.56 15.06
CA VAL A 68 5.18 1.99 16.37
C VAL A 68 6.36 2.26 17.27
N ASP A 69 6.13 2.87 18.42
CA ASP A 69 7.18 3.31 19.34
C ASP A 69 8.23 4.24 18.67
N GLY A 70 7.78 5.04 17.69
CA GLY A 70 8.65 5.94 16.91
C GLY A 70 9.45 5.26 15.80
N GLU A 71 9.32 3.94 15.63
CA GLU A 71 10.03 3.19 14.60
C GLU A 71 9.13 2.96 13.38
N PRO A 72 9.60 3.26 12.16
CA PRO A 72 8.84 3.02 10.93
C PRO A 72 8.76 1.52 10.63
N VAL A 73 7.54 0.98 10.60
CA VAL A 73 7.29 -0.46 10.49
C VAL A 73 6.30 -0.84 9.39
N GLY A 74 5.67 0.14 8.76
CA GLY A 74 4.69 -0.10 7.71
C GLY A 74 4.67 1.01 6.68
N VAL A 75 4.18 0.68 5.48
CA VAL A 75 4.08 1.60 4.36
C VAL A 75 2.79 1.36 3.59
N ARG A 76 2.18 2.44 3.14
CA ARG A 76 1.07 2.43 2.19
C ARG A 76 1.33 3.47 1.10
N ILE A 77 1.18 3.06 -0.15
CA ILE A 77 1.24 3.94 -1.31
C ILE A 77 -0.06 3.77 -2.08
N ASP A 78 -0.82 4.83 -2.19
CA ASP A 78 -2.03 4.87 -3.00
C ASP A 78 -1.73 5.57 -4.34
N ASN A 79 -2.59 5.35 -5.32
CA ASN A 79 -2.55 6.07 -6.59
C ASN A 79 -3.96 6.35 -7.15
N ALA A 80 -4.01 7.14 -8.23
CA ALA A 80 -5.23 7.62 -8.85
C ALA A 80 -5.81 6.68 -9.93
N ARG A 81 -5.32 5.43 -10.05
CA ARG A 81 -5.68 4.50 -11.14
C ARG A 81 -7.18 4.37 -11.40
N PHE A 82 -8.00 4.40 -10.36
CA PHE A 82 -9.44 4.20 -10.46
C PHE A 82 -10.27 5.47 -10.11
N VAL A 83 -9.63 6.63 -10.02
CA VAL A 83 -10.32 7.88 -9.68
C VAL A 83 -11.31 8.26 -10.77
N GLU A 84 -10.87 8.32 -12.03
CA GLU A 84 -11.74 8.74 -13.14
C GLU A 84 -12.80 7.71 -13.48
N SER A 85 -12.44 6.42 -13.49
CA SER A 85 -13.35 5.36 -13.96
C SER A 85 -14.35 4.87 -12.93
N HIS A 86 -14.02 4.94 -11.63
CA HIS A 86 -14.81 4.34 -10.55
C HIS A 86 -14.98 5.24 -9.34
N ASN A 87 -14.50 6.47 -9.36
CA ASN A 87 -14.40 7.36 -8.19
C ASN A 87 -13.84 6.64 -6.95
N ALA A 88 -12.78 5.85 -7.12
CA ALA A 88 -12.20 5.03 -6.07
C ALA A 88 -10.72 5.32 -5.85
N ALA A 89 -10.30 5.34 -4.59
CA ALA A 89 -8.89 5.30 -4.21
C ALA A 89 -8.33 3.88 -4.46
N TYR A 90 -7.06 3.78 -4.82
CA TYR A 90 -6.40 2.50 -5.06
C TYR A 90 -5.13 2.36 -4.22
N VAL A 91 -5.13 1.41 -3.31
CA VAL A 91 -3.97 1.02 -2.53
C VAL A 91 -3.06 0.16 -3.39
N ALA A 92 -1.99 0.76 -3.90
CA ALA A 92 -1.03 0.09 -4.78
C ALA A 92 -0.02 -0.76 -3.98
N ASN A 93 0.42 -0.26 -2.83
CA ASN A 93 1.29 -0.98 -1.91
C ASN A 93 0.76 -0.86 -0.47
N LEU A 94 0.71 -1.97 0.22
CA LEU A 94 0.42 -2.06 1.65
C LEU A 94 1.35 -3.10 2.26
N GLY A 95 2.28 -2.68 3.09
CA GLY A 95 3.27 -3.56 3.68
C GLY A 95 3.51 -3.31 5.16
N THR A 96 3.81 -4.37 5.90
CA THR A 96 4.22 -4.32 7.31
C THR A 96 5.44 -5.20 7.50
N LEU A 97 6.48 -4.66 8.14
CA LEU A 97 7.68 -5.42 8.48
C LEU A 97 7.31 -6.67 9.30
N ARG A 98 7.98 -7.78 9.08
CA ARG A 98 7.72 -9.05 9.78
C ARG A 98 7.73 -8.90 11.30
N SER A 99 8.67 -8.10 11.83
CA SER A 99 8.82 -7.82 13.26
C SER A 99 7.61 -7.09 13.89
N ALA A 100 6.79 -6.41 13.08
CA ALA A 100 5.64 -5.64 13.53
C ALA A 100 4.29 -6.27 13.12
N ARG A 101 4.30 -7.44 12.51
CA ARG A 101 3.05 -8.16 12.15
C ARG A 101 2.27 -8.55 13.41
N GLY A 102 0.94 -8.62 13.29
CA GLY A 102 0.05 -8.91 14.42
C GLY A 102 -0.20 -7.75 15.37
N ARG A 103 0.46 -6.60 15.19
CA ARG A 103 0.31 -5.39 16.01
C ARG A 103 -0.73 -4.38 15.46
N GLY A 104 -1.49 -4.76 14.44
CA GLY A 104 -2.54 -3.90 13.87
C GLY A 104 -2.06 -2.82 12.91
N VAL A 105 -0.78 -2.82 12.49
CA VAL A 105 -0.18 -1.80 11.60
C VAL A 105 -0.93 -1.69 10.28
N ALA A 106 -1.13 -2.80 9.56
CA ALA A 106 -1.84 -2.79 8.28
C ALA A 106 -3.33 -2.39 8.45
N ARG A 107 -3.96 -2.77 9.57
CA ARG A 107 -5.33 -2.33 9.90
C ARG A 107 -5.40 -0.81 10.07
N SER A 108 -4.44 -0.21 10.77
CA SER A 108 -4.37 1.25 10.96
C SER A 108 -4.13 1.98 9.64
N LEU A 109 -3.25 1.47 8.78
CA LEU A 109 -3.02 2.02 7.45
C LEU A 109 -4.28 1.96 6.56
N LEU A 110 -5.05 0.86 6.63
CA LEU A 110 -6.32 0.75 5.90
C LEU A 110 -7.41 1.64 6.47
N ALA A 111 -7.54 1.73 7.79
CA ALA A 111 -8.47 2.65 8.45
C ALA A 111 -8.23 4.09 7.99
N HIS A 112 -6.96 4.50 7.98
CA HIS A 112 -6.56 5.81 7.48
C HIS A 112 -6.86 5.98 5.97
N SER A 113 -6.69 4.93 5.15
CA SER A 113 -7.06 4.96 3.73
C SER A 113 -8.56 5.23 3.54
N PHE A 114 -9.41 4.57 4.33
CA PHE A 114 -10.85 4.77 4.25
C PHE A 114 -11.28 6.18 4.66
N GLU A 115 -10.64 6.75 5.69
CA GLU A 115 -10.89 8.12 6.13
C GLU A 115 -10.43 9.13 5.08
N SER A 116 -9.22 8.98 4.54
CA SER A 116 -8.67 9.84 3.49
C SER A 116 -9.52 9.80 2.22
N ALA A 117 -9.92 8.60 1.79
CA ALA A 117 -10.76 8.42 0.61
C ALA A 117 -12.14 9.08 0.80
N ARG A 118 -12.76 8.93 1.97
CA ARG A 118 -14.02 9.58 2.29
C ARG A 118 -13.89 11.11 2.30
N ALA A 119 -12.83 11.63 2.90
CA ALA A 119 -12.57 13.07 2.93
C ALA A 119 -12.36 13.64 1.51
N ALA A 120 -11.80 12.84 0.60
CA ALA A 120 -11.64 13.18 -0.82
C ALA A 120 -12.91 12.92 -1.67
N GLY A 121 -14.03 12.55 -1.07
CA GLY A 121 -15.30 12.28 -1.79
C GLY A 121 -15.26 11.01 -2.65
N ARG A 122 -14.46 10.01 -2.30
CA ARG A 122 -14.40 8.74 -3.01
C ARG A 122 -15.50 7.79 -2.52
N ASP A 123 -16.04 7.01 -3.44
CA ASP A 123 -17.09 6.02 -3.17
C ASP A 123 -16.54 4.70 -2.64
N ALA A 124 -15.26 4.41 -2.93
CA ALA A 124 -14.63 3.15 -2.55
C ALA A 124 -13.11 3.26 -2.39
N VAL A 125 -12.55 2.29 -1.69
CA VAL A 125 -11.11 1.97 -1.69
C VAL A 125 -10.94 0.59 -2.31
N LYS A 126 -10.07 0.47 -3.28
CA LYS A 126 -9.75 -0.77 -4.00
C LYS A 126 -8.30 -1.18 -3.77
N LEU A 127 -8.03 -2.46 -3.82
CA LEU A 127 -6.69 -3.03 -3.90
C LEU A 127 -6.75 -4.35 -4.68
N HIS A 128 -5.59 -4.81 -5.12
CA HIS A 128 -5.42 -6.16 -5.66
C HIS A 128 -4.59 -6.99 -4.68
N VAL A 129 -4.93 -8.25 -4.55
CA VAL A 129 -4.21 -9.22 -3.74
C VAL A 129 -4.15 -10.55 -4.47
N ASP A 130 -3.04 -11.25 -4.30
CA ASP A 130 -2.96 -12.65 -4.68
C ASP A 130 -3.82 -13.48 -3.70
N SER A 131 -4.75 -14.26 -4.24
CA SER A 131 -5.64 -15.10 -3.45
C SER A 131 -4.89 -16.20 -2.67
N GLU A 132 -3.70 -16.58 -3.14
CA GLU A 132 -2.82 -17.56 -2.51
C GLU A 132 -1.76 -16.93 -1.59
N SER A 133 -1.90 -15.63 -1.26
CA SER A 133 -0.94 -14.92 -0.43
C SER A 133 -0.71 -15.63 0.92
N PRO A 134 0.52 -16.04 1.25
CA PRO A 134 0.84 -16.74 2.49
C PRO A 134 0.70 -15.85 3.72
N THR A 135 0.51 -14.54 3.55
CA THR A 135 0.48 -13.54 4.63
C THR A 135 -0.87 -13.44 5.35
N GLY A 136 -1.91 -14.13 4.87
CA GLY A 136 -3.27 -14.01 5.43
C GLY A 136 -3.92 -12.65 5.15
N ALA A 137 -3.46 -11.94 4.12
CA ALA A 137 -3.94 -10.62 3.74
C ALA A 137 -5.45 -10.59 3.48
N THR A 138 -6.01 -11.65 2.90
CA THR A 138 -7.45 -11.79 2.64
C THR A 138 -8.27 -11.65 3.92
N ARG A 139 -7.84 -12.31 5.00
CA ARG A 139 -8.53 -12.21 6.31
C ARG A 139 -8.49 -10.80 6.88
N LEU A 140 -7.36 -10.10 6.69
CA LEU A 140 -7.25 -8.71 7.09
C LEU A 140 -8.29 -7.85 6.36
N TYR A 141 -8.37 -7.96 5.03
CA TYR A 141 -9.29 -7.17 4.22
C TYR A 141 -10.75 -7.44 4.57
N GLU A 142 -11.14 -8.69 4.73
CA GLU A 142 -12.47 -9.07 5.19
C GLU A 142 -12.77 -8.49 6.59
N SER A 143 -11.80 -8.52 7.51
CA SER A 143 -11.96 -8.01 8.88
C SER A 143 -12.17 -6.49 8.95
N VAL A 144 -11.79 -5.75 7.92
CA VAL A 144 -12.01 -4.30 7.81
C VAL A 144 -13.21 -3.95 6.91
N GLY A 145 -13.99 -4.97 6.48
CA GLY A 145 -15.22 -4.79 5.72
C GLY A 145 -15.01 -4.71 4.20
N MET A 146 -13.83 -5.02 3.69
CA MET A 146 -13.61 -5.16 2.25
C MET A 146 -14.20 -6.48 1.75
N ARG A 147 -14.61 -6.51 0.49
CA ARG A 147 -15.18 -7.68 -0.17
C ARG A 147 -14.53 -7.88 -1.52
N VAL A 148 -14.45 -9.13 -1.95
CA VAL A 148 -14.02 -9.46 -3.31
C VAL A 148 -15.03 -8.85 -4.29
N ASN A 149 -14.53 -8.00 -5.19
CA ASN A 149 -15.32 -7.37 -6.23
C ASN A 149 -15.27 -8.18 -7.54
N HIS A 150 -14.06 -8.63 -7.91
CA HIS A 150 -13.85 -9.56 -9.03
C HIS A 150 -12.54 -10.31 -8.84
N THR A 151 -12.41 -11.42 -9.56
CA THR A 151 -11.20 -12.25 -9.59
C THR A 151 -10.57 -12.21 -10.97
N VAL A 152 -9.25 -12.05 -11.04
CA VAL A 152 -8.49 -12.07 -12.29
C VAL A 152 -7.75 -13.40 -12.38
N HIS A 153 -7.81 -14.03 -13.56
CA HIS A 153 -7.03 -15.22 -13.90
C HIS A 153 -5.95 -14.84 -14.90
N GLU A 154 -4.71 -15.18 -14.60
CA GLU A 154 -3.59 -15.08 -15.53
C GLU A 154 -3.41 -16.39 -16.28
N TRP A 155 -3.23 -16.32 -17.60
CA TRP A 155 -3.01 -17.47 -18.46
C TRP A 155 -1.65 -17.34 -19.11
N GLU A 156 -0.80 -18.35 -18.94
CA GLU A 156 0.54 -18.39 -19.51
C GLU A 156 0.70 -19.59 -20.46
N LYS A 157 1.39 -19.37 -21.58
CA LYS A 157 1.86 -20.42 -22.47
C LYS A 157 3.35 -20.23 -22.71
N HIS A 158 4.14 -21.16 -22.24
CA HIS A 158 5.56 -21.19 -22.54
C HIS A 158 5.78 -21.50 -24.02
N LEU A 159 6.50 -20.61 -24.72
CA LEU A 159 6.90 -20.80 -26.11
C LEU A 159 8.34 -21.27 -26.14
N ARG A 160 8.57 -22.45 -26.71
CA ARG A 160 9.92 -23.00 -26.88
C ARG A 160 10.52 -22.51 -28.20
#